data_512aecf14f1ef64233004ae30313b7e5
#
_entry.id   512aecf14f1ef64233004ae30313b7e5
#
_cell.length_a   1.000
_cell.length_b   1.000
_cell.length_c   1.000
_cell.angle_alpha   90.00
_cell.angle_beta   90.00
_cell.angle_gamma   90.00
#
_symmetry.space_group_name_H-M   'P 1'
#
loop_
_entity.id
_entity.type
_entity.pdbx_description
1 polymer ?
#
loop_
_entity_poly.entity_id
_entity_poly.type
_entity_poly.pdbx_seq_one_letter_code
_entity_poly.pdbx_strand_id
1 'polypeptide(L)'
;MGDKIVWDLYFMAMSKQNKLLRFLKKLFIALLLFLIAYSGYVVIETRNVKDMTIRQKVLKAAYPVFTWLNKITGNKSKVFTNESPASSPQSIYDLTIALNSGDSIPLSNYEGKKLLIVNTASDCGYTDQYDDLQKLYEENKDKLVIIGFPANDFKEQEKGTDVDIEKFCRLNYGVTFPLAKKSSVIPGPEQNPIFQWLTDKNKNGWTSKKPSWNFSKYLINEEGVLVNYFDPSISPTGKEVMDAIKK
;
A
#
# COMPACT_ATOMS: atom_id res chain seq x y z
N MET A 1 48.62 -23.54 -44.37
CA MET A 1 48.66 -22.78 -43.10
C MET A 1 47.32 -22.14 -42.70
N GLY A 2 46.50 -21.78 -43.68
CA GLY A 2 45.17 -21.15 -43.44
C GLY A 2 44.13 -22.09 -42.82
N ASP A 3 44.05 -23.33 -43.24
CA ASP A 3 43.01 -24.27 -42.82
C ASP A 3 43.05 -24.59 -41.29
N LYS A 4 44.24 -24.67 -40.71
CA LYS A 4 44.39 -24.96 -39.29
C LYS A 4 43.83 -23.83 -38.40
N ILE A 5 44.03 -22.57 -38.80
CA ILE A 5 43.54 -21.39 -38.09
C ILE A 5 42.00 -21.34 -38.10
N VAL A 6 41.39 -21.70 -39.25
CA VAL A 6 39.92 -21.73 -39.40
C VAL A 6 39.29 -22.80 -38.50
N TRP A 7 39.88 -23.98 -38.43
CA TRP A 7 39.41 -25.06 -37.57
C TRP A 7 39.59 -24.73 -36.07
N ASP A 8 40.68 -24.10 -35.68
CA ASP A 8 40.90 -23.68 -34.29
C ASP A 8 39.88 -22.61 -33.83
N LEU A 9 39.55 -21.63 -34.71
CA LEU A 9 38.52 -20.64 -34.44
C LEU A 9 37.13 -21.28 -34.36
N TYR A 10 36.82 -22.26 -35.24
CA TYR A 10 35.54 -22.97 -35.21
C TYR A 10 35.40 -23.78 -33.91
N PHE A 11 36.43 -24.54 -33.47
CA PHE A 11 36.42 -25.29 -32.21
C PHE A 11 36.32 -24.36 -30.98
N MET A 12 36.98 -23.19 -30.98
CA MET A 12 36.84 -22.20 -29.92
C MET A 12 35.42 -21.62 -29.85
N ALA A 13 34.83 -21.32 -31.00
CA ALA A 13 33.44 -20.83 -31.04
C ALA A 13 32.45 -21.87 -30.53
N MET A 14 32.57 -23.14 -30.96
CA MET A 14 31.76 -24.26 -30.45
C MET A 14 31.94 -24.49 -28.94
N SER A 15 33.17 -24.38 -28.43
CA SER A 15 33.47 -24.53 -27.00
C SER A 15 32.78 -23.41 -26.21
N LYS A 16 32.84 -22.14 -26.64
CA LYS A 16 32.15 -21.01 -26.01
C LYS A 16 30.65 -21.19 -26.04
N GLN A 17 30.08 -21.63 -27.17
CA GLN A 17 28.65 -21.89 -27.34
C GLN A 17 28.17 -23.00 -26.35
N ASN A 18 28.94 -24.09 -26.25
CA ASN A 18 28.63 -25.17 -25.32
C ASN A 18 28.72 -24.73 -23.83
N LYS A 19 29.67 -23.87 -23.48
CA LYS A 19 29.76 -23.28 -22.11
C LYS A 19 28.55 -22.39 -21.83
N LEU A 20 28.16 -21.53 -22.79
CA LEU A 20 26.98 -20.68 -22.65
C LEU A 20 25.70 -21.51 -22.51
N LEU A 21 25.55 -22.57 -23.32
CA LEU A 21 24.38 -23.45 -23.26
C LEU A 21 24.28 -24.17 -21.91
N ARG A 22 25.42 -24.64 -21.34
CA ARG A 22 25.47 -25.24 -20.02
C ARG A 22 25.12 -24.23 -18.92
N PHE A 23 25.60 -23.00 -19.03
CA PHE A 23 25.25 -21.92 -18.10
C PHE A 23 23.76 -21.60 -18.16
N LEU A 24 23.16 -21.44 -19.36
CA LEU A 24 21.74 -21.19 -19.53
C LEU A 24 20.88 -22.35 -18.98
N LYS A 25 21.28 -23.61 -19.18
CA LYS A 25 20.60 -24.77 -18.59
C LYS A 25 20.64 -24.72 -17.06
N LYS A 26 21.80 -24.40 -16.46
CA LYS A 26 21.90 -24.27 -15.00
C LYS A 26 21.02 -23.14 -14.46
N LEU A 27 21.00 -22.00 -15.16
CA LEU A 27 20.15 -20.85 -14.81
C LEU A 27 18.67 -21.22 -14.90
N PHE A 28 18.26 -21.93 -15.97
CA PHE A 28 16.88 -22.41 -16.12
C PHE A 28 16.46 -23.38 -15.01
N ILE A 29 17.33 -24.34 -14.66
CA ILE A 29 17.06 -25.28 -13.55
C ILE A 29 16.94 -24.51 -12.22
N ALA A 30 17.84 -23.57 -11.95
CA ALA A 30 17.81 -22.74 -10.75
C ALA A 30 16.49 -21.92 -10.67
N LEU A 31 16.07 -21.33 -11.79
CA LEU A 31 14.80 -20.61 -11.89
C LEU A 31 13.60 -21.53 -11.65
N LEU A 32 13.60 -22.74 -12.22
CA LEU A 32 12.54 -23.72 -12.00
C LEU A 32 12.43 -24.14 -10.55
N LEU A 33 13.56 -24.43 -9.90
CA LEU A 33 13.60 -24.78 -8.48
C LEU A 33 13.13 -23.62 -7.61
N PHE A 34 13.52 -22.39 -7.96
CA PHE A 34 13.03 -21.19 -7.27
C PHE A 34 11.52 -21.05 -7.42
N LEU A 35 10.94 -21.24 -8.61
CA LEU A 35 9.50 -21.18 -8.84
C LEU A 35 8.75 -22.26 -8.05
N ILE A 36 9.28 -23.48 -7.97
CA ILE A 36 8.70 -24.55 -7.17
C ILE A 36 8.73 -24.20 -5.68
N ALA A 37 9.86 -23.75 -5.17
CA ALA A 37 10.00 -23.34 -3.78
C ALA A 37 9.09 -22.16 -3.45
N TYR A 38 9.02 -21.16 -4.35
CA TYR A 38 8.15 -19.99 -4.17
C TYR A 38 6.67 -20.37 -4.22
N SER A 39 6.26 -21.28 -5.12
CA SER A 39 4.86 -21.77 -5.14
C SER A 39 4.49 -22.51 -3.84
N GLY A 40 5.40 -23.34 -3.31
CA GLY A 40 5.23 -23.97 -2.01
C GLY A 40 5.10 -22.95 -0.87
N TYR A 41 5.94 -21.93 -0.87
CA TYR A 41 5.86 -20.81 0.08
C TYR A 41 4.52 -20.09 0.00
N VAL A 42 4.05 -19.73 -1.22
CA VAL A 42 2.73 -19.09 -1.42
C VAL A 42 1.60 -19.96 -0.84
N VAL A 43 1.62 -21.27 -1.08
CA VAL A 43 0.61 -22.20 -0.56
C VAL A 43 0.63 -22.24 0.98
N ILE A 44 1.80 -22.29 1.59
CA ILE A 44 1.95 -22.32 3.06
C ILE A 44 1.47 -21.00 3.67
N GLU A 45 1.94 -19.86 3.14
CA GLU A 45 1.63 -18.53 3.64
C GLU A 45 0.14 -18.19 3.52
N THR A 46 -0.49 -18.68 2.46
CA THR A 46 -1.89 -18.35 2.17
C THR A 46 -2.89 -19.47 2.50
N ARG A 47 -2.47 -20.52 3.23
CA ARG A 47 -3.35 -21.63 3.59
C ARG A 47 -4.57 -21.24 4.43
N ASN A 48 -4.44 -20.20 5.24
CA ASN A 48 -5.46 -19.73 6.17
C ASN A 48 -6.29 -18.56 5.61
N VAL A 49 -5.94 -17.99 4.43
CA VAL A 49 -6.71 -16.89 3.85
C VAL A 49 -7.96 -17.41 3.16
N LYS A 50 -9.07 -16.70 3.33
CA LYS A 50 -10.38 -17.07 2.81
C LYS A 50 -10.79 -16.13 1.67
N ASP A 51 -11.41 -16.72 0.65
CA ASP A 51 -12.01 -15.96 -0.47
C ASP A 51 -11.02 -15.05 -1.24
N MET A 52 -9.70 -15.30 -1.14
CA MET A 52 -8.69 -14.60 -1.96
C MET A 52 -8.51 -15.27 -3.31
N THR A 53 -8.42 -14.46 -4.36
CA THR A 53 -8.01 -14.89 -5.69
C THR A 53 -6.55 -15.35 -5.69
N ILE A 54 -6.14 -16.12 -6.70
CA ILE A 54 -4.73 -16.55 -6.87
C ILE A 54 -3.81 -15.32 -6.93
N ARG A 55 -4.23 -14.26 -7.64
CA ARG A 55 -3.47 -13.01 -7.74
C ARG A 55 -3.24 -12.37 -6.36
N GLN A 56 -4.28 -12.23 -5.54
CA GLN A 56 -4.18 -11.68 -4.19
C GLN A 56 -3.25 -12.52 -3.30
N LYS A 57 -3.33 -13.86 -3.39
CA LYS A 57 -2.42 -14.77 -2.68
C LYS A 57 -0.96 -14.56 -3.07
N VAL A 58 -0.67 -14.45 -4.37
CA VAL A 58 0.69 -14.17 -4.87
C VAL A 58 1.18 -12.81 -4.41
N LEU A 59 0.33 -11.76 -4.46
CA LEU A 59 0.69 -10.42 -3.99
C LEU A 59 1.00 -10.41 -2.49
N LYS A 60 0.18 -11.10 -1.67
CA LYS A 60 0.41 -11.24 -0.22
C LYS A 60 1.76 -11.89 0.05
N ALA A 61 2.04 -13.03 -0.56
CA ALA A 61 3.30 -13.74 -0.39
C ALA A 61 4.52 -12.96 -0.93
N ALA A 62 4.34 -12.10 -1.94
CA ALA A 62 5.40 -11.26 -2.50
C ALA A 62 5.69 -9.99 -1.69
N TYR A 63 4.77 -9.54 -0.84
CA TYR A 63 4.87 -8.27 -0.13
C TYR A 63 6.15 -8.11 0.72
N PRO A 64 6.61 -9.11 1.52
CA PRO A 64 7.85 -8.99 2.30
C PRO A 64 9.08 -8.77 1.40
N VAL A 65 9.15 -9.47 0.25
CA VAL A 65 10.24 -9.32 -0.71
C VAL A 65 10.19 -7.93 -1.35
N PHE A 66 9.00 -7.48 -1.73
CA PHE A 66 8.79 -6.16 -2.33
C PHE A 66 9.20 -5.02 -1.38
N THR A 67 8.82 -5.11 -0.10
CA THR A 67 9.20 -4.11 0.91
C THR A 67 10.70 -4.12 1.20
N TRP A 68 11.33 -5.29 1.23
CA TRP A 68 12.76 -5.43 1.39
C TRP A 68 13.54 -4.82 0.20
N LEU A 69 13.11 -5.11 -1.03
CA LEU A 69 13.69 -4.50 -2.24
C LEU A 69 13.58 -2.98 -2.23
N ASN A 70 12.43 -2.43 -1.86
CA ASN A 70 12.24 -0.97 -1.75
C ASN A 70 13.22 -0.34 -0.74
N LYS A 71 13.51 -1.00 0.37
CA LYS A 71 14.49 -0.55 1.36
C LYS A 71 15.93 -0.52 0.79
N ILE A 72 16.31 -1.54 0.00
CA ILE A 72 17.67 -1.65 -0.56
C ILE A 72 17.86 -0.69 -1.74
N THR A 73 16.88 -0.61 -2.64
CA THR A 73 17.00 0.22 -3.86
C THR A 73 16.93 1.70 -3.57
N GLY A 74 16.66 2.10 -2.31
CA GLY A 74 16.61 3.50 -1.91
C GLY A 74 15.55 4.28 -2.70
N ASN A 75 14.50 3.59 -3.15
CA ASN A 75 13.38 4.25 -3.80
C ASN A 75 12.90 5.33 -2.83
N LYS A 76 13.13 6.60 -3.19
CA LYS A 76 12.91 7.75 -2.29
C LYS A 76 11.42 7.84 -1.97
N SER A 77 11.02 7.07 -0.98
CA SER A 77 9.70 7.16 -0.36
C SER A 77 9.50 8.60 0.10
N LYS A 78 8.44 9.22 -0.38
CA LYS A 78 8.21 10.64 -0.12
C LYS A 78 7.35 10.79 1.11
N VAL A 79 7.92 11.39 2.14
CA VAL A 79 7.19 11.95 3.28
C VAL A 79 7.13 13.45 3.08
N PHE A 80 5.95 14.02 3.17
CA PHE A 80 5.75 15.46 3.20
C PHE A 80 5.29 15.82 4.60
N THR A 81 5.98 16.75 5.24
CA THR A 81 5.70 17.23 6.60
C THR A 81 5.31 18.69 6.55
N ASN A 82 4.27 19.06 7.28
CA ASN A 82 3.89 20.45 7.51
C ASN A 82 4.78 21.02 8.62
N GLU A 83 5.81 21.75 8.23
CA GLU A 83 6.81 22.28 9.18
C GLU A 83 6.27 23.45 10.01
N SER A 84 5.15 24.05 9.63
CA SER A 84 4.51 25.17 10.31
C SER A 84 3.00 24.99 10.35
N PRO A 85 2.51 23.98 11.10
CA PRO A 85 1.10 23.69 11.15
C PRO A 85 0.32 24.86 11.76
N ALA A 86 -0.67 25.33 11.01
CA ALA A 86 -1.62 26.35 11.44
C ALA A 86 -3.04 25.78 11.33
N SER A 87 -3.99 26.38 12.02
CA SER A 87 -5.40 25.97 11.94
C SER A 87 -5.91 25.96 10.50
N SER A 88 -6.62 24.90 10.15
CA SER A 88 -7.20 24.75 8.82
C SER A 88 -8.29 25.77 8.57
N PRO A 89 -8.35 26.39 7.36
CA PRO A 89 -9.41 27.35 7.00
C PRO A 89 -10.82 26.76 7.10
N GLN A 90 -10.97 25.45 6.82
CA GLN A 90 -12.18 24.67 7.04
C GLN A 90 -11.85 23.55 8.04
N SER A 91 -12.68 23.40 9.09
CA SER A 91 -12.50 22.31 10.04
C SER A 91 -12.75 20.96 9.38
N ILE A 92 -11.86 19.99 9.61
CA ILE A 92 -12.10 18.59 9.20
C ILE A 92 -13.27 17.98 10.00
N TYR A 93 -13.52 18.49 11.20
CA TYR A 93 -14.57 18.00 12.10
C TYR A 93 -15.98 18.39 11.67
N ASP A 94 -16.12 19.31 10.69
CA ASP A 94 -17.41 19.62 10.04
C ASP A 94 -17.86 18.50 9.07
N LEU A 95 -16.98 17.54 8.79
CA LEU A 95 -17.23 16.46 7.84
C LEU A 95 -17.73 15.21 8.51
N THR A 96 -18.48 14.39 7.73
CA THR A 96 -19.04 13.11 8.16
C THR A 96 -18.54 12.00 7.24
N ILE A 97 -18.22 10.84 7.81
CA ILE A 97 -17.85 9.64 7.08
C ILE A 97 -19.10 8.79 6.88
N ALA A 98 -19.43 8.45 5.64
CA ALA A 98 -20.33 7.34 5.36
C ALA A 98 -19.54 6.04 5.45
N LEU A 99 -19.96 5.10 6.28
CA LEU A 99 -19.31 3.79 6.46
C LEU A 99 -19.84 2.77 5.44
N ASN A 100 -19.03 1.74 5.21
CA ASN A 100 -19.42 0.61 4.36
C ASN A 100 -20.54 -0.24 4.98
N SER A 101 -20.78 -0.14 6.30
CA SER A 101 -21.93 -0.73 7.00
C SER A 101 -23.27 -0.04 6.68
N GLY A 102 -23.25 1.14 6.06
CA GLY A 102 -24.42 2.00 5.83
C GLY A 102 -24.62 3.08 6.88
N ASP A 103 -23.89 3.02 8.00
CA ASP A 103 -23.91 4.04 9.04
C ASP A 103 -23.10 5.28 8.63
N SER A 104 -23.20 6.34 9.46
CA SER A 104 -22.39 7.54 9.29
C SER A 104 -21.81 8.01 10.62
N ILE A 105 -20.56 8.47 10.60
CA ILE A 105 -19.86 8.98 11.79
C ILE A 105 -19.38 10.40 11.50
N PRO A 106 -19.84 11.42 12.28
CA PRO A 106 -19.24 12.75 12.26
C PRO A 106 -17.78 12.67 12.71
N LEU A 107 -16.86 13.34 12.01
CA LEU A 107 -15.45 13.37 12.41
C LEU A 107 -15.24 14.10 13.75
N SER A 108 -16.17 14.95 14.16
CA SER A 108 -16.18 15.56 15.51
C SER A 108 -16.18 14.54 16.65
N ASN A 109 -16.64 13.30 16.43
CA ASN A 109 -16.54 12.23 17.42
C ASN A 109 -15.09 11.82 17.74
N TYR A 110 -14.15 12.27 16.93
CA TYR A 110 -12.72 11.94 17.04
C TYR A 110 -11.86 13.16 17.41
N GLU A 111 -12.46 14.30 17.80
CA GLU A 111 -11.72 15.45 18.32
C GLU A 111 -10.80 15.06 19.46
N GLY A 112 -9.58 15.64 19.46
CA GLY A 112 -8.55 15.32 20.44
C GLY A 112 -7.78 14.03 20.16
N LYS A 113 -8.07 13.33 19.04
CA LYS A 113 -7.29 12.17 18.57
C LYS A 113 -6.64 12.48 17.23
N LYS A 114 -5.47 11.87 17.00
CA LYS A 114 -4.89 11.86 15.65
C LYS A 114 -5.75 11.03 14.70
N LEU A 115 -5.86 11.47 13.44
CA LEU A 115 -6.54 10.71 12.40
C LEU A 115 -5.53 10.30 11.33
N LEU A 116 -5.46 9.02 11.01
CA LEU A 116 -4.71 8.50 9.86
C LEU A 116 -5.71 8.07 8.78
N ILE A 117 -5.85 8.89 7.75
CA ILE A 117 -6.73 8.62 6.61
C ILE A 117 -5.93 7.89 5.54
N VAL A 118 -6.42 6.74 5.09
CA VAL A 118 -5.73 5.87 4.12
C VAL A 118 -6.67 5.45 3.01
N ASN A 119 -6.33 5.71 1.75
CA ASN A 119 -7.08 5.10 0.65
C ASN A 119 -6.59 3.67 0.40
N THR A 120 -7.51 2.74 0.26
CA THR A 120 -7.22 1.30 0.28
C THR A 120 -7.76 0.58 -0.96
N ALA A 121 -7.24 -0.62 -1.22
CA ALA A 121 -7.76 -1.51 -2.24
C ALA A 121 -7.40 -2.98 -1.95
N SER A 122 -8.30 -3.90 -2.32
CA SER A 122 -8.18 -5.34 -2.04
C SER A 122 -7.29 -6.11 -3.01
N ASP A 123 -6.94 -5.54 -4.19
CA ASP A 123 -6.16 -6.21 -5.24
C ASP A 123 -4.92 -5.40 -5.66
N CYS A 124 -4.24 -4.81 -4.68
CA CYS A 124 -3.06 -3.96 -4.82
C CYS A 124 -1.81 -4.69 -4.28
N GLY A 125 -0.63 -4.38 -4.82
CA GLY A 125 0.64 -4.86 -4.27
C GLY A 125 0.91 -4.39 -2.83
N TYR A 126 0.20 -3.36 -2.37
CA TYR A 126 0.29 -2.82 -1.00
C TYR A 126 -0.84 -3.32 -0.07
N THR A 127 -1.73 -4.21 -0.52
CA THR A 127 -2.88 -4.67 0.27
C THR A 127 -2.48 -5.25 1.63
N ASP A 128 -1.30 -5.87 1.70
CA ASP A 128 -0.77 -6.44 2.94
C ASP A 128 -0.44 -5.40 4.03
N GLN A 129 -0.47 -4.10 3.69
CA GLN A 129 -0.41 -3.03 4.70
C GLN A 129 -1.63 -3.00 5.63
N TYR A 130 -2.71 -3.70 5.32
CA TYR A 130 -3.82 -3.86 6.26
C TYR A 130 -3.37 -4.51 7.58
N ASP A 131 -2.46 -5.49 7.54
CA ASP A 131 -1.89 -6.12 8.76
C ASP A 131 -1.13 -5.07 9.60
N ASP A 132 -0.28 -4.25 8.95
CA ASP A 132 0.46 -3.17 9.61
C ASP A 132 -0.49 -2.07 10.16
N LEU A 133 -1.54 -1.70 9.40
CA LEU A 133 -2.54 -0.71 9.84
C LEU A 133 -3.32 -1.23 11.04
N GLN A 134 -3.74 -2.50 11.03
CA GLN A 134 -4.47 -3.10 12.15
C GLN A 134 -3.61 -3.14 13.40
N LYS A 135 -2.36 -3.56 13.29
CA LYS A 135 -1.40 -3.55 14.40
C LYS A 135 -1.21 -2.14 14.95
N LEU A 136 -0.98 -1.15 14.08
CA LEU A 136 -0.83 0.25 14.46
C LEU A 136 -2.06 0.77 15.19
N TYR A 137 -3.26 0.42 14.72
CA TYR A 137 -4.53 0.81 15.32
C TYR A 137 -4.69 0.21 16.73
N GLU A 138 -4.44 -1.09 16.90
CA GLU A 138 -4.56 -1.77 18.20
C GLU A 138 -3.61 -1.21 19.24
N GLU A 139 -2.37 -0.91 18.83
CA GLU A 139 -1.34 -0.37 19.72
C GLU A 139 -1.58 1.09 20.13
N ASN A 140 -2.42 1.84 19.38
CA ASN A 140 -2.58 3.29 19.57
C ASN A 140 -4.05 3.77 19.63
N LYS A 141 -5.05 2.89 19.75
CA LYS A 141 -6.47 3.23 19.65
C LYS A 141 -6.98 4.32 20.63
N ASP A 142 -6.25 4.56 21.70
CA ASP A 142 -6.58 5.64 22.64
C ASP A 142 -6.24 7.03 22.09
N LYS A 143 -5.23 7.13 21.21
CA LYS A 143 -4.67 8.37 20.66
C LYS A 143 -4.82 8.52 19.15
N LEU A 144 -5.02 7.43 18.44
CA LEU A 144 -5.07 7.37 16.99
C LEU A 144 -6.33 6.67 16.50
N VAL A 145 -7.01 7.28 15.56
CA VAL A 145 -8.06 6.65 14.77
C VAL A 145 -7.53 6.43 13.35
N ILE A 146 -7.65 5.22 12.84
CA ILE A 146 -7.36 4.90 11.44
C ILE A 146 -8.69 4.79 10.71
N ILE A 147 -8.78 5.36 9.50
CA ILE A 147 -9.97 5.25 8.66
C ILE A 147 -9.52 4.83 7.27
N GLY A 148 -9.96 3.65 6.84
CA GLY A 148 -9.73 3.13 5.49
C GLY A 148 -10.79 3.63 4.52
N PHE A 149 -10.37 4.11 3.36
CA PHE A 149 -11.23 4.55 2.27
C PHE A 149 -11.03 3.65 1.05
N PRO A 150 -11.84 2.60 0.86
CA PRO A 150 -11.79 1.77 -0.33
C PRO A 150 -12.02 2.62 -1.58
N ALA A 151 -11.11 2.49 -2.57
CA ALA A 151 -11.13 3.32 -3.77
C ALA A 151 -10.72 2.54 -5.02
N ASN A 152 -11.53 2.65 -6.09
CA ASN A 152 -11.28 1.95 -7.35
C ASN A 152 -10.55 2.80 -8.40
N ASP A 153 -10.03 3.97 -8.00
CA ASP A 153 -9.41 4.94 -8.90
C ASP A 153 -8.09 4.47 -9.52
N PHE A 154 -7.39 3.54 -8.86
CA PHE A 154 -6.07 3.08 -9.27
C PHE A 154 -6.13 1.69 -9.90
N LYS A 155 -6.21 1.67 -11.24
CA LYS A 155 -6.25 0.45 -12.07
C LYS A 155 -7.34 -0.55 -11.65
N GLU A 156 -8.48 -0.05 -11.21
CA GLU A 156 -9.62 -0.88 -10.82
C GLU A 156 -9.26 -2.00 -9.82
N GLN A 157 -8.45 -1.66 -8.81
CA GLN A 157 -7.99 -2.62 -7.81
C GLN A 157 -8.95 -2.80 -6.62
N GLU A 158 -10.15 -2.15 -6.66
CA GLU A 158 -11.21 -2.30 -5.66
C GLU A 158 -12.57 -2.50 -6.33
N LYS A 159 -12.78 -3.67 -6.95
CA LYS A 159 -14.00 -3.96 -7.72
C LYS A 159 -15.18 -4.41 -6.86
N GLY A 160 -14.92 -4.93 -5.65
CA GLY A 160 -15.92 -5.45 -4.75
C GLY A 160 -17.00 -4.44 -4.35
N THR A 161 -18.13 -4.94 -3.87
CA THR A 161 -19.12 -4.13 -3.16
C THR A 161 -18.60 -3.76 -1.77
N ASP A 162 -19.25 -2.82 -1.07
CA ASP A 162 -18.88 -2.48 0.32
C ASP A 162 -18.91 -3.71 1.24
N VAL A 163 -19.88 -4.61 1.05
CA VAL A 163 -20.00 -5.89 1.79
C VAL A 163 -18.82 -6.82 1.50
N ASP A 164 -18.44 -6.96 0.22
CA ASP A 164 -17.31 -7.80 -0.19
C ASP A 164 -15.99 -7.28 0.39
N ILE A 165 -15.81 -5.96 0.36
CA ILE A 165 -14.63 -5.28 0.89
C ILE A 165 -14.53 -5.47 2.40
N GLU A 166 -15.62 -5.25 3.13
CA GLU A 166 -15.66 -5.46 4.58
C GLU A 166 -15.31 -6.90 4.94
N LYS A 167 -15.97 -7.85 4.28
CA LYS A 167 -15.70 -9.29 4.46
C LYS A 167 -14.24 -9.62 4.19
N PHE A 168 -13.68 -9.12 3.08
CA PHE A 168 -12.28 -9.33 2.73
C PHE A 168 -11.32 -8.79 3.80
N CYS A 169 -11.50 -7.55 4.23
CA CYS A 169 -10.65 -6.90 5.23
C CYS A 169 -10.72 -7.60 6.59
N ARG A 170 -11.94 -7.94 7.06
CA ARG A 170 -12.13 -8.60 8.36
C ARG A 170 -11.60 -10.04 8.37
N LEU A 171 -11.90 -10.84 7.34
CA LEU A 171 -11.52 -12.26 7.33
C LEU A 171 -10.03 -12.48 7.08
N ASN A 172 -9.37 -11.63 6.31
CA ASN A 172 -8.00 -11.87 5.89
C ASN A 172 -6.96 -11.04 6.65
N TYR A 173 -7.37 -9.93 7.29
CA TYR A 173 -6.48 -8.99 7.99
C TYR A 173 -6.98 -8.60 9.38
N GLY A 174 -8.13 -9.15 9.81
CA GLY A 174 -8.69 -8.85 11.13
C GLY A 174 -9.01 -7.36 11.34
N VAL A 175 -9.25 -6.59 10.26
CA VAL A 175 -9.47 -5.15 10.32
C VAL A 175 -10.65 -4.83 11.26
N THR A 176 -10.39 -3.99 12.26
CA THR A 176 -11.40 -3.51 13.21
C THR A 176 -11.56 -1.98 13.20
N PHE A 177 -10.64 -1.26 12.55
CA PHE A 177 -10.80 0.18 12.34
C PHE A 177 -11.91 0.48 11.33
N PRO A 178 -12.50 1.70 11.37
CA PRO A 178 -13.56 2.12 10.45
C PRO A 178 -13.17 2.02 8.98
N LEU A 179 -14.05 1.45 8.16
CA LEU A 179 -13.96 1.45 6.71
C LEU A 179 -15.08 2.35 6.16
N ALA A 180 -14.70 3.36 5.39
CA ALA A 180 -15.63 4.21 4.69
C ALA A 180 -16.31 3.46 3.53
N LYS A 181 -17.47 3.93 3.10
CA LYS A 181 -18.12 3.51 1.87
C LYS A 181 -17.17 3.75 0.69
N LYS A 182 -17.08 2.76 -0.20
CA LYS A 182 -16.26 2.86 -1.41
C LYS A 182 -16.59 4.14 -2.19
N SER A 183 -15.58 4.94 -2.50
CA SER A 183 -15.75 6.23 -3.17
C SER A 183 -14.50 6.62 -3.95
N SER A 184 -14.62 7.62 -4.85
CA SER A 184 -13.44 8.20 -5.51
C SER A 184 -12.65 9.06 -4.53
N VAL A 185 -11.32 8.93 -4.56
CA VAL A 185 -10.37 9.69 -3.74
C VAL A 185 -9.51 10.66 -4.55
N ILE A 186 -9.65 10.64 -5.88
CA ILE A 186 -8.93 11.54 -6.79
C ILE A 186 -9.79 12.78 -7.10
N PRO A 187 -9.18 13.94 -7.41
CA PRO A 187 -9.92 15.14 -7.79
C PRO A 187 -10.87 14.91 -8.96
N GLY A 188 -12.13 15.31 -8.79
CA GLY A 188 -13.20 15.15 -9.76
C GLY A 188 -14.57 15.42 -9.14
N PRO A 189 -15.65 15.41 -9.94
CA PRO A 189 -17.00 15.69 -9.44
C PRO A 189 -17.49 14.67 -8.40
N GLU A 190 -17.02 13.43 -8.47
CA GLU A 190 -17.40 12.33 -7.57
C GLU A 190 -16.43 12.14 -6.40
N GLN A 191 -15.46 13.06 -6.21
CA GLN A 191 -14.48 12.93 -5.14
C GLN A 191 -15.14 13.00 -3.77
N ASN A 192 -14.77 12.05 -2.89
CA ASN A 192 -15.21 12.01 -1.51
C ASN A 192 -14.92 13.34 -0.79
N PRO A 193 -15.86 13.91 -0.02
CA PRO A 193 -15.68 15.20 0.66
C PRO A 193 -14.45 15.29 1.56
N ILE A 194 -14.07 14.19 2.23
CA ILE A 194 -12.87 14.14 3.06
C ILE A 194 -11.62 14.26 2.18
N PHE A 195 -11.57 13.58 1.04
CA PHE A 195 -10.46 13.70 0.10
C PHE A 195 -10.46 15.04 -0.63
N GLN A 196 -11.62 15.69 -0.84
CA GLN A 196 -11.66 17.10 -1.29
C GLN A 196 -10.93 18.00 -0.28
N TRP A 197 -11.19 17.81 1.02
CA TRP A 197 -10.49 18.56 2.07
C TRP A 197 -8.99 18.24 2.09
N LEU A 198 -8.59 16.96 2.06
CA LEU A 198 -7.20 16.52 2.11
C LEU A 198 -6.35 17.02 0.92
N THR A 199 -6.98 17.25 -0.24
CA THR A 199 -6.29 17.58 -1.49
C THR A 199 -6.51 19.03 -1.95
N ASP A 200 -7.12 19.87 -1.12
CA ASP A 200 -7.31 21.31 -1.38
C ASP A 200 -6.69 22.14 -0.27
N LYS A 201 -5.57 22.82 -0.58
CA LYS A 201 -4.88 23.69 0.38
C LYS A 201 -5.72 24.86 0.88
N ASN A 202 -6.74 25.29 0.13
CA ASN A 202 -7.65 26.34 0.57
C ASN A 202 -8.62 25.85 1.66
N LYS A 203 -8.78 24.54 1.81
CA LYS A 203 -9.58 23.91 2.87
C LYS A 203 -8.69 23.47 4.03
N ASN A 204 -7.60 22.72 3.75
CA ASN A 204 -6.75 22.13 4.78
C ASN A 204 -5.61 23.06 5.27
N GLY A 205 -5.39 24.20 4.62
CA GLY A 205 -4.39 25.20 5.00
C GLY A 205 -2.94 24.87 4.61
N TRP A 206 -2.66 23.69 4.06
CA TRP A 206 -1.28 23.26 3.82
C TRP A 206 -0.98 22.82 2.38
N THR A 207 -1.66 21.81 1.85
CA THR A 207 -1.23 21.14 0.63
C THR A 207 -2.38 20.74 -0.30
N SER A 208 -2.08 20.65 -1.60
CA SER A 208 -2.96 20.03 -2.61
C SER A 208 -2.44 18.66 -3.05
N LYS A 209 -1.68 17.97 -2.19
CA LYS A 209 -1.11 16.67 -2.49
C LYS A 209 -2.21 15.62 -2.56
N LYS A 210 -2.47 15.12 -3.76
CA LYS A 210 -3.42 14.02 -4.01
C LYS A 210 -2.78 12.65 -3.76
N PRO A 211 -3.58 11.59 -3.51
CA PRO A 211 -3.08 10.23 -3.45
C PRO A 211 -2.29 9.89 -4.72
N SER A 212 -1.09 9.33 -4.57
CA SER A 212 -0.25 8.91 -5.71
C SER A 212 -0.61 7.50 -6.19
N TRP A 213 -1.17 6.70 -5.28
CA TRP A 213 -1.60 5.32 -5.50
C TRP A 213 -2.45 4.85 -4.32
N ASN A 214 -2.94 3.59 -4.35
CA ASN A 214 -3.56 2.96 -3.17
C ASN A 214 -2.57 2.93 -2.01
N PHE A 215 -3.07 3.06 -0.79
CA PHE A 215 -2.31 3.14 0.46
C PHE A 215 -1.47 4.43 0.60
N SER A 216 -1.86 5.54 -0.03
CA SER A 216 -1.43 6.88 0.39
C SER A 216 -2.05 7.21 1.75
N LYS A 217 -1.28 7.85 2.63
CA LYS A 217 -1.70 8.11 4.01
C LYS A 217 -1.58 9.59 4.34
N TYR A 218 -2.56 10.11 5.05
CA TYR A 218 -2.63 11.48 5.54
C TYR A 218 -2.81 11.46 7.04
N LEU A 219 -1.92 12.13 7.77
CA LEU A 219 -1.99 12.26 9.23
C LEU A 219 -2.50 13.64 9.60
N ILE A 220 -3.55 13.66 10.40
CA ILE A 220 -4.15 14.85 10.99
C ILE A 220 -3.86 14.77 12.49
N ASN A 221 -3.42 15.87 13.09
CA ASN A 221 -3.13 15.94 14.53
C ASN A 221 -4.41 16.11 15.37
N GLU A 222 -4.25 16.20 16.70
CA GLU A 222 -5.35 16.29 17.67
C GLU A 222 -6.17 17.57 17.51
N GLU A 223 -5.59 18.63 16.93
CA GLU A 223 -6.23 19.91 16.64
C GLU A 223 -6.94 19.94 15.27
N GLY A 224 -6.99 18.81 14.56
CA GLY A 224 -7.62 18.73 13.24
C GLY A 224 -6.79 19.33 12.11
N VAL A 225 -5.48 19.51 12.29
CA VAL A 225 -4.56 20.06 11.29
C VAL A 225 -3.88 18.94 10.53
N LEU A 226 -3.84 19.04 9.19
CA LEU A 226 -3.12 18.11 8.34
C LEU A 226 -1.60 18.31 8.47
N VAL A 227 -0.90 17.34 9.05
CA VAL A 227 0.54 17.48 9.40
C VAL A 227 1.47 16.62 8.56
N ASN A 228 1.02 15.48 8.03
CA ASN A 228 1.86 14.65 7.17
C ASN A 228 1.07 14.01 6.02
N TYR A 229 1.79 13.81 4.91
CA TYR A 229 1.44 12.88 3.86
C TYR A 229 2.55 11.84 3.72
N PHE A 230 2.18 10.58 3.64
CA PHE A 230 3.09 9.46 3.40
C PHE A 230 2.73 8.76 2.10
N ASP A 231 3.74 8.54 1.28
CA ASP A 231 3.62 7.78 0.02
C ASP A 231 3.20 6.32 0.30
N PRO A 232 2.53 5.63 -0.64
CA PRO A 232 2.14 4.23 -0.51
C PRO A 232 3.23 3.28 -0.03
N SER A 233 4.48 3.50 -0.45
CA SER A 233 5.64 2.67 -0.09
C SER A 233 6.11 2.80 1.36
N ILE A 234 5.63 3.81 2.10
CA ILE A 234 5.92 3.96 3.53
C ILE A 234 5.06 2.97 4.31
N SER A 235 5.69 2.05 5.07
CA SER A 235 4.97 1.11 5.94
C SER A 235 4.24 1.87 7.04
N PRO A 236 2.98 1.50 7.38
CA PRO A 236 2.26 2.07 8.52
C PRO A 236 3.00 1.92 9.85
N THR A 237 3.77 0.84 10.03
CA THR A 237 4.61 0.59 11.20
C THR A 237 6.05 1.08 11.00
N GLY A 238 6.33 1.79 9.91
CA GLY A 238 7.64 2.36 9.61
C GLY A 238 8.01 3.50 10.55
N LYS A 239 9.31 3.75 10.69
CA LYS A 239 9.85 4.79 11.59
C LYS A 239 9.22 6.16 11.33
N GLU A 240 9.00 6.50 10.05
CA GLU A 240 8.47 7.80 9.63
C GLU A 240 7.04 8.03 10.17
N VAL A 241 6.17 7.02 10.08
CA VAL A 241 4.79 7.10 10.59
C VAL A 241 4.79 7.06 12.11
N MET A 242 5.57 6.14 12.71
CA MET A 242 5.65 6.01 14.17
C MET A 242 6.19 7.26 14.85
N ASP A 243 7.18 7.94 14.26
CA ASP A 243 7.73 9.18 14.79
C ASP A 243 6.72 10.35 14.66
N ALA A 244 5.94 10.39 13.58
CA ALA A 244 4.92 11.41 13.39
C ALA A 244 3.72 11.25 14.37
N ILE A 245 3.36 10.01 14.70
CA ILE A 245 2.28 9.72 15.66
C ILE A 245 2.70 10.05 17.10
N LYS A 246 4.00 9.98 17.42
CA LYS A 246 4.52 10.28 18.76
C LYS A 246 4.70 11.77 19.05
N LYS A 247 4.77 12.59 18.03
CA LYS A 247 4.86 14.06 18.14
C LYS A 247 3.53 14.66 18.59
#